data_ad48c6ebac55d5074b9dc8458352b2a1
#
_entry.id   ad48c6ebac55d5074b9dc8458352b2a1
#
_cell.length_a   1.000
_cell.length_b   1.000
_cell.length_c   1.000
_cell.angle_alpha   90.00
_cell.angle_beta   90.00
_cell.angle_gamma   90.00
#
_symmetry.space_group_name_H-M   'P 1'
#
loop_
_entity.id
_entity.type
_entity.pdbx_description
1 polymer ?
#
loop_
_entity_poly.entity_id
_entity_poly.type
_entity_poly.pdbx_seq_one_letter_code
_entity_poly.pdbx_strand_id
1 'polypeptide(L)'
;MGNIKLPPIITHAYIMVTEQCNLRCQYCYIKNRDIKNEFPFEWMEKVKKMFTCYNKPRIIFFGGEPLLKVELIKQIVNEYKNDFQFQVVTNGTINFHKFMDEVYEPNKTNFDVQISWDGNVDTRKTYNGNITNLTVYDNII
;
A
#
# COMPACT_ATOMS: atom_id res chain seq x y z
N MET A 1 31.12 -6.84 -31.39
CA MET A 1 29.79 -6.28 -31.09
C MET A 1 29.73 -5.99 -29.61
N GLY A 2 29.65 -4.73 -29.25
CA GLY A 2 29.48 -4.32 -27.86
C GLY A 2 28.14 -4.84 -27.31
N ASN A 3 28.14 -5.46 -26.14
CA ASN A 3 26.92 -5.81 -25.43
C ASN A 3 26.15 -4.52 -25.09
N ILE A 4 25.11 -4.22 -25.85
CA ILE A 4 24.18 -3.15 -25.52
C ILE A 4 23.44 -3.63 -24.26
N LYS A 5 23.84 -3.16 -23.09
CA LYS A 5 23.07 -3.31 -21.87
C LYS A 5 21.85 -2.40 -21.99
N LEU A 6 20.71 -2.99 -22.34
CA LEU A 6 19.45 -2.28 -22.22
C LEU A 6 19.23 -1.93 -20.74
N PRO A 7 18.73 -0.72 -20.42
CA PRO A 7 18.38 -0.38 -19.05
C PRO A 7 17.32 -1.36 -18.54
N PRO A 8 17.32 -1.70 -17.24
CA PRO A 8 16.32 -2.58 -16.68
C PRO A 8 14.92 -1.96 -16.87
N ILE A 9 13.95 -2.77 -17.29
CA ILE A 9 12.56 -2.34 -17.39
C ILE A 9 11.95 -2.40 -15.99
N ILE A 10 11.60 -1.23 -15.44
CA ILE A 10 10.90 -1.12 -14.16
C ILE A 10 9.40 -1.15 -14.45
N THR A 11 8.71 -2.18 -13.96
CA THR A 11 7.27 -2.41 -14.18
C THR A 11 6.40 -2.00 -13.00
N HIS A 12 6.98 -1.90 -11.81
CA HIS A 12 6.28 -1.50 -10.58
C HIS A 12 7.22 -0.87 -9.58
N ALA A 13 6.67 -0.06 -8.69
CA ALA A 13 7.37 0.52 -7.55
C ALA A 13 6.54 0.33 -6.27
N TYR A 14 7.22 0.01 -5.19
CA TYR A 14 6.66 -0.01 -3.86
C TYR A 14 6.84 1.35 -3.19
N ILE A 15 5.76 1.94 -2.74
CA ILE A 15 5.77 3.19 -1.97
C ILE A 15 5.44 2.86 -0.51
N MET A 16 6.42 3.05 0.36
CA MET A 16 6.19 3.01 1.80
C MET A 16 5.43 4.28 2.21
N VAL A 17 4.12 4.15 2.34
CA VAL A 17 3.23 5.29 2.64
C VAL A 17 3.52 5.87 4.01
N THR A 18 3.76 5.00 5.00
CA THR A 18 4.17 5.33 6.37
C THR A 18 4.80 4.11 7.03
N GLU A 19 5.67 4.32 8.00
CA GLU A 19 6.16 3.25 8.88
C GLU A 19 5.21 2.96 10.05
N GLN A 20 4.29 3.88 10.33
CA GLN A 20 3.30 3.71 11.38
C GLN A 20 2.37 2.52 11.10
N CYS A 21 2.06 1.74 12.15
CA CYS A 21 1.13 0.63 12.07
C CYS A 21 0.31 0.50 13.35
N ASN A 22 -0.95 0.13 13.20
CA ASN A 22 -1.84 -0.15 14.33
C ASN A 22 -1.68 -1.57 14.89
N LEU A 23 -0.92 -2.44 14.20
CA LEU A 23 -0.64 -3.81 14.65
C LEU A 23 0.80 -3.99 15.15
N ARG A 24 1.01 -5.10 15.88
CA ARG A 24 2.30 -5.55 16.42
C ARG A 24 2.55 -7.01 16.08
N CYS A 25 2.48 -7.34 14.77
CA CYS A 25 2.69 -8.70 14.29
C CYS A 25 4.09 -9.20 14.69
N GLN A 26 4.17 -10.43 15.18
CA GLN A 26 5.41 -11.01 15.73
C GLN A 26 6.52 -11.11 14.67
N TYR A 27 6.17 -11.38 13.43
CA TYR A 27 7.11 -11.56 12.31
C TYR A 27 7.45 -10.26 11.57
N CYS A 28 6.90 -9.11 11.99
CA CYS A 28 7.07 -7.87 11.25
C CYS A 28 8.51 -7.36 11.31
N TYR A 29 9.09 -7.05 10.16
CA TYR A 29 10.44 -6.53 10.04
C TYR A 29 10.56 -5.05 10.43
N ILE A 30 9.47 -4.28 10.41
CA ILE A 30 9.44 -2.89 10.86
C ILE A 30 9.46 -2.87 12.39
N LYS A 31 10.56 -2.43 12.98
CA LYS A 31 10.76 -2.45 14.44
C LYS A 31 10.05 -1.27 15.13
N ASN A 32 10.19 -0.07 14.59
CA ASN A 32 9.59 1.13 15.16
C ASN A 32 8.37 1.56 14.35
N ARG A 33 7.18 1.13 14.79
CA ARG A 33 5.89 1.35 14.12
C ARG A 33 5.11 2.53 14.67
N ASP A 34 5.72 3.32 15.54
CA ASP A 34 5.13 4.52 16.11
C ASP A 34 5.61 5.81 15.40
N ILE A 35 6.53 5.68 14.45
CA ILE A 35 7.01 6.80 13.65
C ILE A 35 5.85 7.33 12.80
N LYS A 36 5.44 8.55 13.11
CA LYS A 36 4.39 9.28 12.38
C LYS A 36 4.99 10.02 11.19
N ASN A 37 5.42 9.27 10.20
CA ASN A 37 5.88 9.79 8.92
C ASN A 37 4.87 9.50 7.82
N GLU A 38 5.05 10.12 6.67
CA GLU A 38 4.34 9.77 5.45
C GLU A 38 5.20 10.06 4.23
N PHE A 39 4.92 9.35 3.15
CA PHE A 39 5.57 9.58 1.86
C PHE A 39 5.28 10.99 1.35
N PRO A 40 6.29 11.78 0.97
CA PRO A 40 6.07 13.12 0.44
C PRO A 40 5.38 13.06 -0.93
N PHE A 41 4.20 13.66 -1.04
CA PHE A 41 3.40 13.64 -2.27
C PHE A 41 4.19 14.15 -3.49
N GLU A 42 4.98 15.19 -3.32
CA GLU A 42 5.80 15.81 -4.38
C GLU A 42 6.85 14.86 -4.98
N TRP A 43 7.17 13.77 -4.29
CA TRP A 43 8.10 12.76 -4.82
C TRP A 43 7.48 11.91 -5.94
N MET A 44 6.16 11.94 -6.11
CA MET A 44 5.48 11.20 -7.19
C MET A 44 5.97 11.60 -8.58
N GLU A 45 6.35 12.87 -8.80
CA GLU A 45 6.96 13.31 -10.06
C GLU A 45 8.30 12.62 -10.33
N LYS A 46 9.10 12.38 -9.28
CA LYS A 46 10.36 11.61 -9.41
C LYS A 46 10.07 10.14 -9.70
N VAL A 47 9.09 9.57 -9.01
CA VAL A 47 8.64 8.18 -9.24
C VAL A 47 8.16 8.01 -10.68
N LYS A 48 7.35 8.94 -11.19
CA LYS A 48 6.87 8.90 -12.58
C LYS A 48 8.03 8.89 -13.59
N LYS A 49 9.06 9.69 -13.36
CA LYS A 49 10.26 9.75 -14.25
C LYS A 49 11.07 8.46 -14.28
N MET A 50 10.95 7.60 -13.26
CA MET A 50 11.63 6.29 -13.24
C MET A 50 11.06 5.31 -14.27
N PHE A 51 9.83 5.51 -14.73
CA PHE A 51 9.10 4.62 -15.64
C PHE A 51 9.07 5.09 -17.09
N THR A 52 10.08 5.80 -17.54
CA THR A 52 10.14 6.40 -18.90
C THR A 52 9.97 5.40 -20.04
N CYS A 53 10.24 4.12 -19.79
CA CYS A 53 10.23 3.06 -20.81
C CYS A 53 9.07 2.07 -20.65
N TYR A 54 8.14 2.30 -19.73
CA TYR A 54 7.04 1.36 -19.48
C TYR A 54 5.69 2.08 -19.45
N ASN A 55 4.74 1.56 -20.27
CA ASN A 55 3.41 2.12 -20.34
C ASN A 55 2.56 1.62 -19.17
N LYS A 56 2.05 2.54 -18.37
CA LYS A 56 1.15 2.31 -17.23
C LYS A 56 1.71 1.31 -16.20
N PRO A 57 2.84 1.64 -15.57
CA PRO A 57 3.42 0.81 -14.51
C PRO A 57 2.54 0.79 -13.26
N ARG A 58 2.85 -0.10 -12.32
CA ARG A 58 2.08 -0.29 -11.09
C ARG A 58 2.75 0.38 -9.90
N ILE A 59 1.97 1.14 -9.14
CA ILE A 59 2.34 1.63 -7.81
C ILE A 59 1.70 0.73 -6.76
N ILE A 60 2.52 0.21 -5.85
CA ILE A 60 2.09 -0.65 -4.75
C ILE A 60 2.26 0.11 -3.44
N PHE A 61 1.14 0.51 -2.84
CA PHE A 61 1.14 1.14 -1.52
C PHE A 61 1.31 0.09 -0.43
N PHE A 62 2.31 0.28 0.40
CA PHE A 62 2.61 -0.58 1.53
C PHE A 62 3.20 0.24 2.69
N GLY A 63 3.74 -0.40 3.71
CA GLY A 63 4.43 0.25 4.80
C GLY A 63 4.25 -0.47 6.12
N GLY A 64 4.04 0.27 7.19
CA GLY A 64 3.45 -0.24 8.40
C GLY A 64 2.01 -0.65 8.11
N GLU A 65 1.09 0.31 8.16
CA GLU A 65 -0.26 0.14 7.63
C GLU A 65 -0.63 1.33 6.74
N PRO A 66 -0.70 1.15 5.41
CA PRO A 66 -0.95 2.26 4.49
C PRO A 66 -2.32 2.91 4.67
N LEU A 67 -3.33 2.18 5.12
CA LEU A 67 -4.68 2.75 5.33
C LEU A 67 -4.76 3.71 6.53
N LEU A 68 -3.69 3.89 7.31
CA LEU A 68 -3.57 5.03 8.23
C LEU A 68 -3.48 6.36 7.48
N LYS A 69 -3.14 6.34 6.19
CA LYS A 69 -2.95 7.50 5.33
C LYS A 69 -3.84 7.47 4.08
N VAL A 70 -5.13 7.14 4.25
CA VAL A 70 -6.10 7.04 3.14
C VAL A 70 -6.15 8.32 2.32
N GLU A 71 -6.06 9.50 2.94
CA GLU A 71 -6.13 10.79 2.24
C GLU A 71 -4.93 10.98 1.29
N LEU A 72 -3.72 10.60 1.69
CA LEU A 72 -2.55 10.66 0.83
C LEU A 72 -2.70 9.69 -0.35
N ILE A 73 -3.14 8.45 -0.10
CA ILE A 73 -3.39 7.47 -1.16
C ILE A 73 -4.43 8.00 -2.14
N LYS A 74 -5.53 8.55 -1.65
CA LYS A 74 -6.60 9.16 -2.45
C LYS A 74 -6.07 10.29 -3.33
N GLN A 75 -5.25 11.18 -2.76
CA GLN A 75 -4.63 12.27 -3.51
C GLN A 75 -3.73 11.75 -4.63
N ILE A 76 -2.86 10.77 -4.35
CA ILE A 76 -1.97 10.17 -5.37
C ILE A 76 -2.80 9.50 -6.47
N VAL A 77 -3.80 8.70 -6.11
CA VAL A 77 -4.65 8.00 -7.09
C VAL A 77 -5.38 8.98 -7.98
N ASN A 78 -5.99 10.01 -7.43
CA ASN A 78 -6.73 11.00 -8.21
C ASN A 78 -5.84 11.75 -9.21
N GLU A 79 -4.63 12.11 -8.81
CA GLU A 79 -3.70 12.84 -9.67
C GLU A 79 -3.07 11.96 -10.75
N TYR A 80 -2.73 10.70 -10.40
CA TYR A 80 -1.90 9.84 -11.25
C TYR A 80 -2.63 8.62 -11.85
N LYS A 81 -3.96 8.54 -11.78
CA LYS A 81 -4.75 7.39 -12.29
C LYS A 81 -4.59 7.11 -13.79
N ASN A 82 -4.21 8.12 -14.56
CA ASN A 82 -3.94 7.96 -15.99
C ASN A 82 -2.53 7.43 -16.27
N ASP A 83 -1.60 7.65 -15.34
CA ASP A 83 -0.19 7.26 -15.48
C ASP A 83 0.10 5.87 -14.92
N PHE A 84 -0.62 5.43 -13.88
CA PHE A 84 -0.33 4.21 -13.14
C PHE A 84 -1.54 3.31 -12.93
N GLN A 85 -1.27 2.03 -12.78
CA GLN A 85 -2.13 1.09 -12.06
C GLN A 85 -1.74 1.12 -10.59
N PHE A 86 -2.68 0.80 -9.70
CA PHE A 86 -2.46 0.84 -8.27
C PHE A 86 -2.73 -0.50 -7.59
N GLN A 87 -2.07 -0.70 -6.49
CA GLN A 87 -2.33 -1.79 -5.56
C GLN A 87 -2.08 -1.31 -4.13
N VAL A 88 -2.86 -1.78 -3.18
CA VAL A 88 -2.56 -1.59 -1.76
C VAL A 88 -2.35 -2.96 -1.10
N VAL A 89 -1.37 -3.04 -0.20
CA VAL A 89 -1.16 -4.19 0.69
C VAL A 89 -1.49 -3.73 2.10
N THR A 90 -2.58 -4.24 2.66
CA THR A 90 -3.11 -3.79 3.95
C THR A 90 -3.38 -4.95 4.92
N ASN A 91 -3.36 -4.66 6.20
CA ASN A 91 -3.82 -5.60 7.22
C ASN A 91 -5.36 -5.70 7.32
N GLY A 92 -6.10 -4.80 6.67
CA GLY A 92 -7.55 -4.82 6.58
C GLY A 92 -8.31 -4.47 7.87
N THR A 93 -7.64 -3.94 8.90
CA THR A 93 -8.26 -3.75 10.23
C THR A 93 -8.64 -2.30 10.53
N ILE A 94 -8.12 -1.33 9.80
CA ILE A 94 -8.36 0.09 10.06
C ILE A 94 -8.67 0.85 8.78
N ASN A 95 -9.62 1.78 8.85
CA ASN A 95 -10.06 2.63 7.74
C ASN A 95 -10.45 1.87 6.45
N PHE A 96 -10.70 0.57 6.54
CA PHE A 96 -10.93 -0.28 5.37
C PHE A 96 -12.18 0.15 4.59
N HIS A 97 -13.32 0.35 5.25
CA HIS A 97 -14.56 0.81 4.59
C HIS A 97 -14.38 2.20 3.95
N LYS A 98 -13.76 3.14 4.68
CA LYS A 98 -13.46 4.46 4.12
C LYS A 98 -12.63 4.36 2.84
N PHE A 99 -11.57 3.53 2.86
CA PHE A 99 -10.74 3.30 1.68
C PHE A 99 -11.55 2.67 0.53
N MET A 100 -12.38 1.67 0.82
CA MET A 100 -13.19 1.01 -0.21
C MET A 100 -14.15 1.99 -0.88
N ASP A 101 -14.86 2.81 -0.11
CA ASP A 101 -15.85 3.75 -0.62
C ASP A 101 -15.22 4.93 -1.37
N GLU A 102 -14.17 5.52 -0.81
CA GLU A 102 -13.62 6.79 -1.31
C GLU A 102 -12.49 6.63 -2.34
N VAL A 103 -11.77 5.50 -2.33
CA VAL A 103 -10.60 5.29 -3.19
C VAL A 103 -10.80 4.12 -4.14
N TYR A 104 -11.17 2.94 -3.63
CA TYR A 104 -11.26 1.73 -4.45
C TYR A 104 -12.45 1.78 -5.42
N GLU A 105 -13.67 1.96 -4.95
CA GLU A 105 -14.88 1.91 -5.80
C GLU A 105 -14.82 2.88 -6.99
N PRO A 106 -14.38 4.14 -6.84
CA PRO A 106 -14.22 5.04 -7.98
C PRO A 106 -13.12 4.62 -8.96
N ASN A 107 -12.19 3.76 -8.56
CA ASN A 107 -11.00 3.39 -9.33
C ASN A 107 -10.85 1.88 -9.54
N LYS A 108 -11.86 1.06 -9.28
CA LYS A 108 -11.79 -0.40 -9.23
C LYS A 108 -11.26 -1.10 -10.49
N THR A 109 -11.37 -0.46 -11.65
CA THR A 109 -10.81 -0.98 -12.91
C THR A 109 -9.29 -0.81 -13.01
N ASN A 110 -8.70 -0.02 -12.12
CA ASN A 110 -7.28 0.37 -12.12
C ASN A 110 -6.61 0.15 -10.75
N PHE A 111 -7.29 -0.50 -9.82
CA PHE A 111 -6.84 -0.66 -8.44
C PHE A 111 -7.06 -2.09 -7.92
N ASP A 112 -6.00 -2.71 -7.38
CA ASP A 112 -6.05 -4.02 -6.72
C ASP A 112 -5.91 -3.88 -5.20
N VAL A 113 -6.64 -4.69 -4.44
CA VAL A 113 -6.52 -4.75 -2.98
C VAL A 113 -5.99 -6.12 -2.56
N GLN A 114 -4.87 -6.11 -1.87
CA GLN A 114 -4.30 -7.29 -1.24
C GLN A 114 -4.43 -7.18 0.28
N ILE A 115 -5.17 -8.11 0.87
CA ILE A 115 -5.35 -8.17 2.32
C ILE A 115 -4.47 -9.28 2.87
N SER A 116 -3.67 -8.93 3.87
CA SER A 116 -2.83 -9.91 4.56
C SER A 116 -3.66 -10.72 5.54
N TRP A 117 -3.68 -12.03 5.38
CA TRP A 117 -4.42 -12.97 6.21
C TRP A 117 -3.52 -14.13 6.66
N ASP A 118 -3.41 -14.35 7.96
CA ASP A 118 -2.56 -15.39 8.54
C ASP A 118 -3.35 -16.64 8.98
N GLY A 119 -4.61 -16.75 8.56
CA GLY A 119 -5.50 -17.81 9.00
C GLY A 119 -5.97 -17.63 10.45
N ASN A 120 -6.15 -18.73 11.15
CA ASN A 120 -6.65 -18.73 12.53
C ASN A 120 -5.54 -18.63 13.59
N VAL A 121 -4.31 -18.28 13.19
CA VAL A 121 -3.19 -18.16 14.13
C VAL A 121 -3.11 -16.74 14.72
N ASP A 122 -2.77 -16.69 15.98
CA ASP A 122 -2.75 -15.49 16.82
C ASP A 122 -1.43 -14.69 16.67
N THR A 123 -1.02 -14.47 15.41
CA THR A 123 0.25 -13.78 15.07
C THR A 123 0.08 -12.29 14.84
N ARG A 124 -1.15 -11.84 14.64
CA ARG A 124 -1.52 -10.46 14.39
C ARG A 124 -2.26 -9.89 15.58
N LYS A 125 -1.61 -9.00 16.30
CA LYS A 125 -2.20 -8.36 17.49
C LYS A 125 -2.16 -6.85 17.38
N THR A 126 -3.15 -6.19 17.97
CA THR A 126 -3.08 -4.76 18.24
C THR A 126 -2.00 -4.47 19.28
N TYR A 127 -1.69 -3.18 19.49
CA TYR A 127 -0.78 -2.74 20.56
C TYR A 127 -1.21 -3.29 21.93
N ASN A 128 -2.50 -3.41 22.18
CA ASN A 128 -3.07 -3.92 23.44
C ASN A 128 -3.22 -5.47 23.47
N GLY A 129 -2.70 -6.18 22.49
CA GLY A 129 -2.72 -7.64 22.44
C GLY A 129 -4.04 -8.26 21.94
N ASN A 130 -5.00 -7.48 21.44
CA ASN A 130 -6.25 -8.00 20.89
C ASN A 130 -6.02 -8.70 19.54
N ILE A 131 -6.72 -9.82 19.33
CA ILE A 131 -6.69 -10.59 18.08
C ILE A 131 -7.47 -9.83 17.00
N THR A 132 -6.92 -9.77 15.79
CA THR A 132 -7.46 -8.96 14.69
C THR A 132 -8.10 -9.78 13.57
N ASN A 133 -8.01 -11.11 13.59
CA ASN A 133 -8.51 -11.95 12.51
C ASN A 133 -10.03 -11.81 12.29
N LEU A 134 -10.82 -11.67 13.34
CA LEU A 134 -12.26 -11.45 13.23
C LEU A 134 -12.56 -10.09 12.58
N THR A 135 -11.85 -9.04 12.98
CA THR A 135 -12.03 -7.70 12.39
C THR A 135 -11.75 -7.70 10.88
N VAL A 136 -10.71 -8.42 10.44
CA VAL A 136 -10.41 -8.56 9.00
C VAL A 136 -11.54 -9.31 8.29
N TYR A 137 -12.01 -10.41 8.87
CA TYR A 137 -13.13 -11.19 8.32
C TYR A 137 -14.41 -10.34 8.19
N ASP A 138 -14.78 -9.62 9.24
CA ASP A 138 -15.96 -8.75 9.26
C ASP A 138 -15.87 -7.61 8.25
N ASN A 139 -14.68 -7.16 7.91
CA ASN A 139 -14.46 -6.09 6.92
C ASN A 139 -14.52 -6.60 5.46
N ILE A 140 -14.32 -7.91 5.23
CA ILE A 140 -14.28 -8.47 3.87
C ILE A 140 -15.66 -8.98 3.42
N ILE A 141 -16.49 -9.41 4.34
CA ILE A 141 -17.85 -9.95 4.09
C ILE A 141 -18.88 -8.83 4.13
#